data_996841a95c0a4eb8bc1f42be9ec20f7e
#
_entry.id   996841a95c0a4eb8bc1f42be9ec20f7e
#
_cell.length_a   1.000
_cell.length_b   1.000
_cell.length_c   1.000
_cell.angle_alpha   90.00
_cell.angle_beta   90.00
_cell.angle_gamma   90.00
#
_symmetry.space_group_name_H-M   'P 1'
#
loop_
_entity.id
_entity.type
_entity.pdbx_description
1 polymer ?
#
loop_
_entity_poly.entity_id
_entity_poly.type
_entity_poly.pdbx_seq_one_letter_code
_entity_poly.pdbx_strand_id
1 'polypeptide(L)'
;EREKLVNEIMKAMDYFRKNRIGALIVIEREVSLQEYIENSTKIYADISDSLLESLFYPNSALHDGGVIIQGDKITCAGSVFKTSMNQAISKKLGTRHRAALGIAEESDAIALVASEETGRLSIAMDSELHYNLTLEEYQEI
;
A
#
# COMPACT_ATOMS: atom_id res chain seq x y z
N GLU A 1 -3.09 -17.66 -11.37
CA GLU A 1 -3.73 -17.13 -10.17
C GLU A 1 -2.97 -15.96 -9.61
N ARG A 2 -1.67 -16.18 -9.36
CA ARG A 2 -0.84 -15.11 -8.84
C ARG A 2 -0.77 -13.95 -9.84
N GLU A 3 -0.65 -14.27 -11.13
CA GLU A 3 -0.59 -13.24 -12.16
C GLU A 3 -1.86 -12.41 -12.20
N LYS A 4 -3.01 -13.06 -11.99
CA LYS A 4 -4.28 -12.36 -11.98
C LYS A 4 -4.34 -11.36 -10.82
N LEU A 5 -3.88 -11.78 -9.63
CA LEU A 5 -3.88 -10.92 -8.46
C LEU A 5 -2.95 -9.73 -8.65
N VAL A 6 -1.78 -9.97 -9.22
CA VAL A 6 -0.82 -8.89 -9.49
C VAL A 6 -1.42 -7.91 -10.49
N ASN A 7 -2.09 -8.43 -11.54
CA ASN A 7 -2.72 -7.57 -12.53
C ASN A 7 -3.79 -6.67 -11.93
N GLU A 8 -4.60 -7.21 -11.02
CA GLU A 8 -5.63 -6.41 -10.36
C GLU A 8 -5.02 -5.28 -9.52
N ILE A 9 -3.96 -5.60 -8.79
CA ILE A 9 -3.26 -4.60 -7.99
C ILE A 9 -2.62 -3.54 -8.90
N MET A 10 -2.00 -3.98 -9.99
CA MET A 10 -1.35 -3.05 -10.91
C MET A 10 -2.35 -2.13 -11.61
N LYS A 11 -3.53 -2.64 -11.96
CA LYS A 11 -4.58 -1.79 -12.52
C LYS A 11 -4.97 -0.69 -11.54
N ALA A 12 -5.13 -1.06 -10.27
CA ALA A 12 -5.48 -0.08 -9.24
C ALA A 12 -4.37 0.95 -9.06
N MET A 13 -3.11 0.50 -9.01
CA MET A 13 -1.98 1.42 -8.83
C MET A 13 -1.86 2.38 -10.02
N ASP A 14 -2.11 1.89 -11.25
CA ASP A 14 -2.07 2.75 -12.42
C ASP A 14 -3.18 3.80 -12.35
N TYR A 15 -4.35 3.41 -11.89
CA TYR A 15 -5.47 4.32 -11.70
C TYR A 15 -5.11 5.42 -10.68
N PHE A 16 -4.51 5.02 -9.55
CA PHE A 16 -4.10 5.99 -8.53
C PHE A 16 -3.06 6.95 -9.08
N ARG A 17 -2.10 6.42 -9.84
CA ARG A 17 -1.06 7.24 -10.45
C ARG A 17 -1.64 8.29 -11.39
N LYS A 18 -2.54 7.86 -12.26
CA LYS A 18 -3.12 8.77 -13.27
C LYS A 18 -4.01 9.83 -12.65
N ASN A 19 -4.68 9.49 -11.57
CA ASN A 19 -5.65 10.38 -10.94
C ASN A 19 -5.12 11.06 -9.68
N ARG A 20 -3.86 10.82 -9.36
CA ARG A 20 -3.20 11.40 -8.18
C ARG A 20 -3.98 11.12 -6.90
N ILE A 21 -4.35 9.88 -6.74
CA ILE A 21 -5.05 9.41 -5.54
C ILE A 21 -4.02 8.75 -4.63
N GLY A 22 -3.95 9.22 -3.38
CA GLY A 22 -3.05 8.63 -2.41
C GLY A 22 -3.51 7.25 -1.99
N ALA A 23 -2.58 6.30 -1.93
CA ALA A 23 -2.92 4.93 -1.56
C ALA A 23 -1.73 4.24 -0.91
N LEU A 24 -2.04 3.34 0.03
CA LEU A 24 -1.05 2.51 0.69
C LEU A 24 -1.60 1.10 0.78
N ILE A 25 -0.95 0.17 0.08
CA ILE A 25 -1.33 -1.23 0.07
C ILE A 25 -0.18 -2.05 0.64
N VAL A 26 -0.45 -2.79 1.72
CA VAL A 26 0.57 -3.57 2.42
C VAL A 26 0.27 -5.05 2.18
N ILE A 27 1.24 -5.76 1.61
CA ILE A 27 1.10 -7.18 1.30
C ILE A 27 1.83 -7.98 2.38
N GLU A 28 1.06 -8.72 3.19
CA GLU A 28 1.61 -9.56 4.25
C GLU A 28 2.33 -10.76 3.63
N ARG A 29 3.48 -11.10 4.21
CA ARG A 29 4.24 -12.27 3.79
C ARG A 29 4.36 -13.23 4.96
N GLU A 30 5.56 -13.47 5.50
CA GLU A 30 5.75 -14.44 6.58
C GLU A 30 5.46 -13.87 7.95
N VAL A 31 5.81 -12.60 8.17
CA VAL A 31 5.58 -11.97 9.46
C VAL A 31 4.13 -11.52 9.57
N SER A 32 3.45 -11.97 10.64
CA SER A 32 2.02 -11.66 10.83
C SER A 32 1.78 -10.18 11.07
N LEU A 33 0.77 -9.64 10.43
CA LEU A 33 0.30 -8.27 10.64
C LEU A 33 -1.01 -8.24 11.41
N GLN A 34 -1.30 -9.33 12.15
CA GLN A 34 -2.57 -9.49 12.85
C GLN A 34 -2.89 -8.32 13.80
N GLU A 35 -1.85 -7.78 14.44
CA GLU A 35 -2.03 -6.66 15.35
C GLU A 35 -2.65 -5.45 14.65
N TYR A 36 -2.19 -5.16 13.42
CA TYR A 36 -2.76 -4.06 12.65
C TYR A 36 -4.15 -4.39 12.14
N ILE A 37 -4.36 -5.65 11.72
CA ILE A 37 -5.65 -6.08 11.19
C ILE A 37 -6.73 -5.94 12.24
N GLU A 38 -6.43 -6.31 13.48
CA GLU A 38 -7.41 -6.27 14.57
C GLU A 38 -7.90 -4.85 14.86
N ASN A 39 -7.08 -3.86 14.58
CA ASN A 39 -7.42 -2.46 14.83
C ASN A 39 -7.91 -1.74 13.58
N SER A 40 -8.25 -2.49 12.53
CA SER A 40 -8.68 -1.93 11.26
C SER A 40 -10.09 -2.36 10.91
N THR A 41 -10.66 -1.76 9.88
CA THR A 41 -11.98 -2.18 9.38
C THR A 41 -11.81 -3.45 8.55
N LYS A 42 -12.46 -4.52 8.97
CA LYS A 42 -12.32 -5.82 8.32
C LYS A 42 -13.16 -5.89 7.06
N ILE A 43 -12.54 -6.34 5.98
CA ILE A 43 -13.18 -6.40 4.66
C ILE A 43 -13.34 -7.85 4.19
N TYR A 44 -12.25 -8.61 4.20
CA TYR A 44 -12.24 -10.04 3.81
C TYR A 44 -12.83 -10.28 2.43
N ALA A 45 -12.47 -9.46 1.45
CA ALA A 45 -12.99 -9.56 0.09
C ALA A 45 -11.91 -10.00 -0.88
N ASP A 46 -12.34 -10.56 -2.02
CA ASP A 46 -11.42 -10.88 -3.10
C ASP A 46 -10.76 -9.61 -3.62
N ILE A 47 -9.50 -9.74 -4.04
CA ILE A 47 -8.77 -8.60 -4.59
C ILE A 47 -9.37 -8.24 -5.95
N SER A 48 -9.74 -6.97 -6.10
CA SER A 48 -10.19 -6.44 -7.38
C SER A 48 -9.73 -4.97 -7.47
N ASP A 49 -9.45 -4.54 -8.70
CA ASP A 49 -9.06 -3.15 -8.93
C ASP A 49 -10.19 -2.21 -8.51
N SER A 50 -11.43 -2.59 -8.81
CA SER A 50 -12.59 -1.74 -8.48
C SER A 50 -12.73 -1.52 -6.98
N LEU A 51 -12.54 -2.57 -6.19
CA LEU A 51 -12.65 -2.43 -4.75
C LEU A 51 -11.51 -1.59 -4.19
N LEU A 52 -10.28 -1.83 -4.66
CA LEU A 52 -9.13 -1.04 -4.23
C LEU A 52 -9.33 0.44 -4.57
N GLU A 53 -9.81 0.73 -5.78
CA GLU A 53 -10.04 2.10 -6.19
C GLU A 53 -11.11 2.77 -5.32
N SER A 54 -12.14 2.01 -4.97
CA SER A 54 -13.22 2.52 -4.12
C SER A 54 -12.75 2.81 -2.70
N LEU A 55 -11.90 1.93 -2.16
CA LEU A 55 -11.41 2.10 -0.79
C LEU A 55 -10.54 3.34 -0.63
N PHE A 56 -9.80 3.71 -1.68
CA PHE A 56 -8.92 4.88 -1.60
C PHE A 56 -9.51 6.12 -2.25
N TYR A 57 -10.72 6.04 -2.73
CA TYR A 57 -11.36 7.21 -3.34
C TYR A 57 -11.36 8.37 -2.35
N PRO A 58 -10.97 9.58 -2.79
CA PRO A 58 -10.85 10.71 -1.87
C PRO A 58 -12.15 10.97 -1.12
N ASN A 59 -12.02 11.22 0.18
CA ASN A 59 -13.12 11.50 1.09
C ASN A 59 -14.02 10.31 1.41
N SER A 60 -13.68 9.10 0.94
CA SER A 60 -14.38 7.93 1.41
C SER A 60 -13.99 7.64 2.86
N ALA A 61 -14.81 6.87 3.56
CA ALA A 61 -14.58 6.60 4.99
C ALA A 61 -13.27 5.87 5.26
N LEU A 62 -12.80 5.09 4.30
CA LEU A 62 -11.64 4.22 4.50
C LEU A 62 -10.40 4.62 3.69
N HIS A 63 -10.41 5.82 3.06
CA HIS A 63 -9.28 6.21 2.21
C HIS A 63 -8.02 6.52 3.02
N ASP A 64 -8.17 6.93 4.27
CA ASP A 64 -7.05 7.21 5.15
C ASP A 64 -6.51 5.91 5.72
N GLY A 65 -5.19 5.82 5.88
CA GLY A 65 -4.57 4.58 6.31
C GLY A 65 -4.30 3.66 5.14
N GLY A 66 -4.09 2.38 5.43
CA GLY A 66 -3.71 1.43 4.41
C GLY A 66 -4.62 0.21 4.34
N VAL A 67 -4.47 -0.51 3.25
CA VAL A 67 -5.13 -1.79 3.02
C VAL A 67 -4.11 -2.88 3.26
N ILE A 68 -4.50 -3.96 3.94
CA ILE A 68 -3.64 -5.11 4.12
C ILE A 68 -4.18 -6.26 3.28
N ILE A 69 -3.29 -6.86 2.49
CA ILE A 69 -3.60 -8.01 1.65
C ILE A 69 -2.96 -9.24 2.25
N GLN A 70 -3.76 -10.29 2.43
CA GLN A 70 -3.29 -11.61 2.83
C GLN A 70 -3.71 -12.61 1.76
N GLY A 71 -2.72 -13.25 1.12
CA GLY A 71 -3.01 -14.20 0.07
C GLY A 71 -3.79 -13.56 -1.07
N ASP A 72 -4.99 -14.02 -1.33
CA ASP A 72 -5.84 -13.50 -2.41
C ASP A 72 -6.94 -12.57 -1.91
N LYS A 73 -6.83 -12.10 -0.66
CA LYS A 73 -7.89 -11.29 -0.05
C LYS A 73 -7.42 -9.90 0.34
N ILE A 74 -8.33 -8.94 0.17
CA ILE A 74 -8.21 -7.65 0.84
C ILE A 74 -8.76 -7.88 2.23
N THR A 75 -7.88 -7.98 3.22
CA THR A 75 -8.26 -8.40 4.57
C THR A 75 -8.89 -7.25 5.36
N CYS A 76 -8.32 -6.06 5.25
CA CYS A 76 -8.81 -4.91 5.99
C CYS A 76 -8.42 -3.61 5.30
N ALA A 77 -9.03 -2.51 5.75
CA ALA A 77 -8.76 -1.17 5.24
C ALA A 77 -8.71 -0.19 6.40
N GLY A 78 -8.22 1.01 6.13
CA GLY A 78 -8.10 2.04 7.15
C GLY A 78 -7.06 1.72 8.21
N SER A 79 -6.10 0.86 7.90
CA SER A 79 -5.10 0.45 8.86
C SER A 79 -4.07 1.55 9.09
N VAL A 80 -3.75 1.80 10.36
CA VAL A 80 -2.79 2.85 10.74
C VAL A 80 -1.48 2.16 11.16
N PHE A 81 -0.40 2.50 10.46
CA PHE A 81 0.91 1.92 10.71
C PHE A 81 1.82 2.92 11.41
N LYS A 82 2.70 2.39 12.25
CA LYS A 82 3.72 3.22 12.89
C LYS A 82 4.66 3.76 11.82
N THR A 83 4.85 5.08 11.82
CA THR A 83 5.71 5.71 10.80
C THR A 83 7.18 5.51 11.13
N SER A 84 7.99 5.46 10.06
CA SER A 84 9.44 5.34 10.22
C SER A 84 10.03 6.59 10.85
N MET A 85 11.03 6.40 11.69
CA MET A 85 11.80 7.49 12.28
C MET A 85 13.05 7.80 11.47
N ASN A 86 13.23 7.15 10.32
CA ASN A 86 14.40 7.33 9.48
C ASN A 86 14.46 8.74 8.93
N GLN A 87 15.47 9.50 9.32
CA GLN A 87 15.60 10.89 8.92
C GLN A 87 16.22 11.06 7.54
N ALA A 88 16.70 9.96 6.95
CA ALA A 88 17.25 10.00 5.59
C ALA A 88 16.15 10.12 4.54
N ILE A 89 14.88 9.88 4.90
CA ILE A 89 13.76 10.04 4.00
C ILE A 89 13.55 11.52 3.73
N SER A 90 13.30 11.86 2.46
CA SER A 90 13.04 13.24 2.07
C SER A 90 11.87 13.79 2.90
N LYS A 91 12.02 15.02 3.37
CA LYS A 91 10.95 15.70 4.11
C LYS A 91 9.74 15.99 3.23
N LYS A 92 9.91 15.90 1.92
CA LYS A 92 8.80 16.13 0.98
C LYS A 92 7.85 14.94 0.91
N LEU A 93 8.27 13.78 1.40
CA LEU A 93 7.42 12.60 1.39
C LEU A 93 6.44 12.65 2.55
N GLY A 94 5.18 12.28 2.28
CA GLY A 94 4.12 12.36 3.25
C GLY A 94 4.01 11.16 4.18
N THR A 95 2.90 11.12 4.91
CA THR A 95 2.69 10.08 5.93
C THR A 95 2.57 8.68 5.34
N ARG A 96 2.01 8.54 4.13
CA ARG A 96 1.89 7.22 3.50
C ARG A 96 3.24 6.60 3.24
N HIS A 97 4.19 7.39 2.75
CA HIS A 97 5.55 6.90 2.49
C HIS A 97 6.23 6.49 3.80
N ARG A 98 6.07 7.31 4.85
CA ARG A 98 6.68 7.01 6.14
C ARG A 98 6.05 5.79 6.80
N ALA A 99 4.74 5.62 6.63
CA ALA A 99 4.05 4.44 7.14
C ALA A 99 4.50 3.18 6.40
N ALA A 100 4.66 3.30 5.08
CA ALA A 100 5.14 2.18 4.26
C ALA A 100 6.53 1.73 4.72
N LEU A 101 7.43 2.68 4.90
CA LEU A 101 8.77 2.33 5.37
C LEU A 101 8.72 1.77 6.78
N GLY A 102 7.86 2.31 7.64
CA GLY A 102 7.72 1.82 9.01
C GLY A 102 7.34 0.36 9.05
N ILE A 103 6.35 -0.06 8.25
CA ILE A 103 5.94 -1.46 8.25
C ILE A 103 7.01 -2.35 7.59
N ALA A 104 7.76 -1.81 6.63
CA ALA A 104 8.84 -2.56 6.01
C ALA A 104 10.02 -2.75 6.95
N GLU A 105 10.18 -1.86 7.94
CA GLU A 105 11.22 -2.01 8.96
C GLU A 105 10.83 -3.04 10.02
N GLU A 106 9.54 -3.19 10.29
CA GLU A 106 9.04 -4.09 11.34
C GLU A 106 8.76 -5.50 10.85
N SER A 107 8.62 -5.68 9.54
CA SER A 107 8.17 -6.95 8.99
C SER A 107 8.81 -7.19 7.64
N ASP A 108 8.47 -8.33 7.04
CA ASP A 108 8.89 -8.65 5.68
C ASP A 108 7.83 -8.27 4.65
N ALA A 109 6.86 -7.44 5.04
CA ALA A 109 5.79 -7.03 4.14
C ALA A 109 6.31 -6.15 3.01
N ILE A 110 5.58 -6.15 1.90
CA ILE A 110 5.84 -5.26 0.78
C ILE A 110 4.75 -4.20 0.81
N ALA A 111 5.15 -2.93 0.86
CA ALA A 111 4.20 -1.82 0.94
C ALA A 111 4.25 -0.99 -0.33
N LEU A 112 3.11 -0.88 -1.00
CA LEU A 112 2.97 -0.15 -2.26
C LEU A 112 2.34 1.21 -1.97
N VAL A 113 2.93 2.28 -2.51
CA VAL A 113 2.45 3.64 -2.26
C VAL A 113 2.22 4.38 -3.56
N ALA A 114 1.10 5.10 -3.64
CA ALA A 114 0.87 6.08 -4.69
C ALA A 114 0.75 7.45 -4.02
N SER A 115 1.48 8.43 -4.54
CA SER A 115 1.48 9.78 -3.99
C SER A 115 0.27 10.58 -4.47
N GLU A 116 -0.44 11.24 -3.56
CA GLU A 116 -1.55 12.08 -3.96
C GLU A 116 -1.07 13.41 -4.53
N GLU A 117 0.18 13.80 -4.25
CA GLU A 117 0.70 15.06 -4.77
C GLU A 117 1.26 14.91 -6.19
N THR A 118 1.95 13.82 -6.48
CA THR A 118 2.65 13.66 -7.75
C THR A 118 2.15 12.49 -8.60
N GLY A 119 1.44 11.55 -7.99
CA GLY A 119 1.04 10.32 -8.65
C GLY A 119 2.16 9.30 -8.76
N ARG A 120 3.34 9.62 -8.22
CA ARG A 120 4.48 8.70 -8.33
C ARG A 120 4.28 7.47 -7.48
N LEU A 121 4.78 6.34 -8.00
CA LEU A 121 4.66 5.06 -7.33
C LEU A 121 5.94 4.72 -6.58
N SER A 122 5.80 4.17 -5.40
CA SER A 122 6.92 3.78 -4.55
C SER A 122 6.66 2.43 -3.92
N ILE A 123 7.73 1.74 -3.54
CA ILE A 123 7.65 0.46 -2.83
C ILE A 123 8.58 0.52 -1.63
N ALA A 124 8.09 0.09 -0.48
CA ALA A 124 8.93 -0.12 0.70
C ALA A 124 9.02 -1.62 0.94
N MET A 125 10.25 -2.12 1.04
CA MET A 125 10.52 -3.52 1.37
C MET A 125 11.95 -3.64 1.87
N ASP A 126 12.19 -4.63 2.70
CA ASP A 126 13.52 -4.89 3.25
C ASP A 126 14.13 -3.64 3.90
N SER A 127 13.30 -2.92 4.64
CA SER A 127 13.69 -1.70 5.38
C SER A 127 14.16 -0.56 4.48
N GLU A 128 13.79 -0.60 3.19
CA GLU A 128 14.17 0.45 2.25
C GLU A 128 12.97 0.96 1.49
N LEU A 129 13.01 2.25 1.16
CA LEU A 129 11.97 2.88 0.35
C LEU A 129 12.53 3.18 -1.02
N HIS A 130 11.90 2.56 -2.05
CA HIS A 130 12.25 2.80 -3.45
C HIS A 130 11.13 3.63 -4.06
N TYR A 131 11.42 4.87 -4.42
CA TYR A 131 10.38 5.77 -4.90
C TYR A 131 10.61 6.17 -6.36
N ASN A 132 9.51 6.65 -6.98
CA ASN A 132 9.50 7.12 -8.36
C ASN A 132 9.76 5.98 -9.33
N LEU A 133 9.06 4.86 -9.13
CA LEU A 133 9.21 3.67 -9.96
C LEU A 133 8.20 3.67 -11.11
N THR A 134 8.57 3.02 -12.22
CA THR A 134 7.64 2.79 -13.32
C THR A 134 6.76 1.59 -13.01
N LEU A 135 5.66 1.43 -13.77
CA LEU A 135 4.82 0.25 -13.62
C LEU A 135 5.58 -1.04 -13.90
N GLU A 136 6.47 -0.99 -14.89
CA GLU A 136 7.29 -2.16 -15.23
C GLU A 136 8.18 -2.57 -14.05
N GLU A 137 8.81 -1.59 -13.41
CA GLU A 137 9.63 -1.86 -12.24
C GLU A 137 8.81 -2.43 -11.09
N TYR A 138 7.60 -1.92 -10.93
CA TYR A 138 6.66 -2.40 -9.91
C TYR A 138 6.36 -3.87 -10.09
N GLN A 139 6.07 -4.28 -11.33
CA GLN A 139 5.65 -5.64 -11.60
C GLN A 139 6.76 -6.68 -11.37
N GLU A 140 8.00 -6.25 -11.45
CA GLU A 140 9.14 -7.16 -11.27
C GLU A 140 9.45 -7.46 -9.80
N ILE A 141 8.85 -6.74 -8.92
CA ILE A 141 9.00 -6.97 -7.49
C ILE A 141 7.85 -7.83 -6.95
#